data_5ee86ce99c4671a8403853927adc2856
#
_entry.id   5ee86ce99c4671a8403853927adc2856
#
_cell.length_a   1.000
_cell.length_b   1.000
_cell.length_c   1.000
_cell.angle_alpha   90.00
_cell.angle_beta   90.00
_cell.angle_gamma   90.00
#
_symmetry.space_group_name_H-M   'P 1'
#
loop_
_entity.id
_entity.type
_entity.pdbx_description
1 polymer ?
#
loop_
_entity_poly.entity_id
_entity_poly.type
_entity_poly.pdbx_seq_one_letter_code
_entity_poly.pdbx_strand_id
1 'polypeptide(L)'
;MKSWTYVIIIIWTIVIFSWTYEAQAGEWNEKPIMCSDKKEIFDTIKVKTEVLIFTGLEFAKVRSETGYAVEPARLPFKFYVNFKTGTYTVLEHHPSYSTYCVIAYGVNLQSFVGGLQ
;
A
#
# COMPACT_ATOMS: atom_id res chain seq x y z
N MET A 1 7.51 54.39 17.51
CA MET A 1 7.55 54.00 16.08
C MET A 1 8.43 52.80 15.81
N LYS A 2 9.47 52.57 16.55
CA LYS A 2 10.30 51.35 16.39
C LYS A 2 9.56 50.08 16.78
N SER A 3 8.60 50.10 17.70
CA SER A 3 7.82 48.95 18.13
C SER A 3 6.86 48.43 17.04
N TRP A 4 6.37 49.28 16.17
CA TRP A 4 5.49 48.87 15.05
C TRP A 4 6.21 48.04 14.02
N THR A 5 7.47 48.36 13.72
CA THR A 5 8.29 47.65 12.78
C THR A 5 8.52 46.21 13.26
N TYR A 6 8.78 46.00 14.52
CA TYR A 6 8.96 44.66 15.11
C TYR A 6 7.67 43.84 15.09
N VAL A 7 6.54 44.44 15.38
CA VAL A 7 5.23 43.79 15.35
C VAL A 7 4.91 43.34 13.93
N ILE A 8 5.14 44.16 12.92
CA ILE A 8 4.92 43.80 11.53
C ILE A 8 5.83 42.65 11.09
N ILE A 9 7.10 42.66 11.46
CA ILE A 9 8.06 41.60 11.14
C ILE A 9 7.62 40.29 11.82
N ILE A 10 7.17 40.30 13.05
CA ILE A 10 6.70 39.11 13.76
C ILE A 10 5.46 38.52 13.07
N ILE A 11 4.50 39.37 12.70
CA ILE A 11 3.28 38.93 11.99
C ILE A 11 3.63 38.28 10.62
N TRP A 12 4.50 38.92 9.85
CA TRP A 12 4.95 38.38 8.57
C TRP A 12 5.69 37.04 8.74
N THR A 13 6.51 36.91 9.75
CA THR A 13 7.22 35.66 10.05
C THR A 13 6.23 34.54 10.39
N ILE A 14 5.21 34.82 11.19
CA ILE A 14 4.18 33.85 11.54
C ILE A 14 3.39 33.41 10.30
N VAL A 15 3.02 34.37 9.43
CA VAL A 15 2.29 34.07 8.20
C VAL A 15 3.14 33.19 7.26
N ILE A 16 4.41 33.50 7.09
CA ILE A 16 5.32 32.71 6.25
C ILE A 16 5.47 31.29 6.80
N PHE A 17 5.64 31.12 8.12
CA PHE A 17 5.71 29.81 8.75
C PHE A 17 4.41 29.02 8.63
N SER A 18 3.27 29.67 8.69
CA SER A 18 1.97 29.02 8.50
C SER A 18 1.79 28.45 7.10
N TRP A 19 2.38 29.08 6.09
CA TRP A 19 2.30 28.62 4.71
C TRP A 19 3.21 27.44 4.40
N THR A 20 4.29 27.26 5.17
CA THR A 20 5.18 26.12 5.00
C THR A 20 4.68 24.86 5.70
N TYR A 21 3.71 24.99 6.60
CA TYR A 21 3.03 23.87 7.25
C TYR A 21 1.76 23.49 6.50
N GLU A 22 1.89 23.10 5.26
CA GLU A 22 0.79 22.38 4.63
C GLU A 22 0.74 20.98 5.24
N ALA A 23 -0.37 20.68 5.89
CA ALA A 23 -0.62 19.33 6.36
C ALA A 23 -0.61 18.39 5.16
N GLN A 24 0.43 17.60 5.03
CA GLN A 24 0.49 16.54 4.04
C GLN A 24 -0.53 15.47 4.43
N ALA A 25 -1.73 15.58 3.89
CA ALA A 25 -2.70 14.51 3.95
C ALA A 25 -2.31 13.48 2.89
N GLY A 26 -1.48 12.52 3.28
CA GLY A 26 -1.19 11.31 2.53
C GLY A 26 -0.78 11.48 1.06
N GLU A 27 0.48 11.32 0.75
CA GLU A 27 0.93 11.21 -0.63
C GLU A 27 0.76 9.76 -1.12
N TRP A 28 0.22 9.61 -2.33
CA TRP A 28 0.22 8.33 -3.01
C TRP A 28 1.61 8.06 -3.56
N ASN A 29 2.34 7.19 -2.90
CA ASN A 29 3.64 6.75 -3.38
C ASN A 29 3.47 5.53 -4.27
N GLU A 30 4.14 5.53 -5.42
CA GLU A 30 4.18 4.36 -6.27
C GLU A 30 5.02 3.27 -5.63
N LYS A 31 4.43 2.09 -5.49
CA LYS A 31 5.12 0.91 -5.00
C LYS A 31 5.33 -0.05 -6.17
N PRO A 32 6.57 -0.51 -6.43
CA PRO A 32 6.78 -1.47 -7.50
C PRO A 32 6.06 -2.78 -7.18
N ILE A 33 5.28 -3.24 -8.14
CA ILE A 33 4.53 -4.49 -8.07
C ILE A 33 5.06 -5.41 -9.15
N MET A 34 5.41 -6.65 -8.78
CA MET A 34 5.86 -7.64 -9.73
C MET A 34 4.67 -8.49 -10.19
N CYS A 35 4.37 -8.44 -11.46
CA CYS A 35 3.32 -9.26 -12.07
C CYS A 35 3.95 -10.28 -13.00
N SER A 36 3.48 -11.51 -12.93
CA SER A 36 4.02 -12.59 -13.73
C SER A 36 2.95 -13.67 -13.96
N ASP A 37 3.30 -14.70 -14.73
CA ASP A 37 2.37 -15.79 -14.94
C ASP A 37 2.23 -16.66 -13.67
N LYS A 38 1.18 -17.46 -13.66
CA LYS A 38 0.84 -18.32 -12.53
C LYS A 38 1.99 -19.23 -12.11
N LYS A 39 2.65 -19.85 -13.09
CA LYS A 39 3.69 -20.84 -12.83
C LYS A 39 4.88 -20.23 -12.10
N GLU A 40 5.38 -19.10 -12.58
CA GLU A 40 6.54 -18.42 -12.00
C GLU A 40 6.27 -17.95 -10.57
N ILE A 41 5.12 -17.37 -10.34
CA ILE A 41 4.71 -16.88 -9.01
C ILE A 41 4.57 -18.05 -8.01
N PHE A 42 3.87 -19.13 -8.41
CA PHE A 42 3.67 -20.26 -7.51
C PHE A 42 4.94 -21.06 -7.27
N ASP A 43 5.84 -21.13 -8.23
CA ASP A 43 7.16 -21.74 -8.02
C ASP A 43 7.96 -20.97 -6.95
N THR A 44 7.91 -19.66 -6.99
CA THR A 44 8.56 -18.82 -5.97
C THR A 44 7.95 -19.07 -4.57
N ILE A 45 6.65 -19.20 -4.46
CA ILE A 45 5.97 -19.50 -3.21
C ILE A 45 6.35 -20.88 -2.69
N LYS A 46 6.46 -21.87 -3.54
CA LYS A 46 6.91 -23.23 -3.17
C LYS A 46 8.35 -23.24 -2.65
N VAL A 47 9.23 -22.48 -3.26
CA VAL A 47 10.63 -22.35 -2.80
C VAL A 47 10.69 -21.79 -1.38
N LYS A 48 9.83 -20.84 -1.04
CA LYS A 48 9.74 -20.28 0.30
C LYS A 48 8.97 -21.16 1.27
N THR A 49 8.39 -22.26 0.83
CA THR A 49 7.54 -23.17 1.62
C THR A 49 6.39 -22.45 2.34
N GLU A 50 5.83 -21.44 1.69
CA GLU A 50 4.67 -20.71 2.20
C GLU A 50 3.38 -21.42 1.85
N VAL A 51 2.41 -21.38 2.76
CA VAL A 51 1.10 -21.99 2.57
C VAL A 51 0.01 -20.94 2.55
N LEU A 52 -1.06 -21.22 1.81
CA LEU A 52 -2.20 -20.31 1.73
C LEU A 52 -2.95 -20.27 3.05
N ILE A 53 -3.03 -19.08 3.64
CA ILE A 53 -3.71 -18.85 4.92
C ILE A 53 -5.03 -18.13 4.74
N PHE A 54 -5.04 -17.06 3.93
CA PHE A 54 -6.23 -16.27 3.70
C PHE A 54 -6.45 -16.04 2.23
N THR A 55 -7.71 -16.01 1.82
CA THR A 55 -8.15 -15.58 0.50
C THR A 55 -9.33 -14.63 0.67
N GLY A 56 -9.51 -13.74 -0.26
CA GLY A 56 -10.61 -12.81 -0.21
C GLY A 56 -10.74 -12.03 -1.51
N LEU A 57 -11.59 -11.03 -1.46
CA LEU A 57 -11.77 -10.09 -2.58
C LEU A 57 -11.39 -8.71 -2.08
N GLU A 58 -10.53 -8.03 -2.81
CA GLU A 58 -10.21 -6.65 -2.53
C GLU A 58 -10.90 -5.72 -3.52
N PHE A 59 -11.09 -4.49 -3.10
CA PHE A 59 -11.64 -3.45 -3.96
C PHE A 59 -10.50 -2.58 -4.47
N ALA A 60 -10.40 -2.47 -5.79
CA ALA A 60 -9.37 -1.65 -6.43
C ALA A 60 -10.03 -0.64 -7.36
N LYS A 61 -9.58 0.61 -7.28
CA LYS A 61 -10.00 1.64 -8.23
C LYS A 61 -9.25 1.44 -9.54
N VAL A 62 -10.00 1.16 -10.59
CA VAL A 62 -9.47 0.97 -11.94
C VAL A 62 -9.61 2.27 -12.71
N ARG A 63 -8.53 2.70 -13.34
CA ARG A 63 -8.53 3.86 -14.20
C ARG A 63 -9.05 3.47 -15.58
N SER A 64 -10.10 4.15 -16.03
CA SER A 64 -10.63 4.02 -17.40
C SER A 64 -10.23 5.23 -18.24
N GLU A 65 -10.50 5.18 -19.54
CA GLU A 65 -10.22 6.29 -20.47
C GLU A 65 -10.92 7.61 -20.08
N THR A 66 -12.04 7.50 -19.40
CA THR A 66 -12.85 8.65 -18.96
C THR A 66 -12.61 9.05 -17.51
N GLY A 67 -11.60 8.46 -16.85
CA GLY A 67 -11.30 8.67 -15.44
C GLY A 67 -11.41 7.40 -14.62
N TYR A 68 -11.77 7.49 -13.33
CA TYR A 68 -11.98 6.32 -12.48
C TYR A 68 -13.34 5.71 -12.74
N ALA A 69 -13.39 4.37 -12.77
CA ALA A 69 -14.66 3.66 -12.85
C ALA A 69 -15.56 4.01 -11.65
N VAL A 70 -16.88 4.07 -11.90
CA VAL A 70 -17.86 4.40 -10.85
C VAL A 70 -17.86 3.33 -9.76
N GLU A 71 -17.66 2.07 -10.14
CA GLU A 71 -17.57 0.96 -9.20
C GLU A 71 -16.13 0.45 -9.14
N PRO A 72 -15.61 0.15 -7.94
CA PRO A 72 -14.29 -0.45 -7.84
C PRO A 72 -14.30 -1.88 -8.41
N ALA A 73 -13.19 -2.27 -9.02
CA ALA A 73 -12.98 -3.65 -9.44
C ALA A 73 -12.81 -4.54 -8.20
N ARG A 74 -13.34 -5.75 -8.27
CA ARG A 74 -13.14 -6.78 -7.25
C ARG A 74 -12.08 -7.74 -7.72
N LEU A 75 -10.97 -7.77 -7.02
CA LEU A 75 -9.83 -8.60 -7.38
C LEU A 75 -9.61 -9.67 -6.31
N PRO A 76 -9.55 -10.96 -6.69
CA PRO A 76 -9.18 -11.99 -5.73
C PRO A 76 -7.77 -11.78 -5.21
N PHE A 77 -7.57 -11.91 -3.92
CA PHE A 77 -6.24 -11.91 -3.33
C PHE A 77 -5.99 -13.18 -2.54
N LYS A 78 -4.73 -13.54 -2.41
CA LYS A 78 -4.27 -14.71 -1.66
C LYS A 78 -3.12 -14.31 -0.75
N PHE A 79 -3.17 -14.77 0.49
CA PHE A 79 -2.17 -14.50 1.50
C PHE A 79 -1.45 -15.79 1.88
N TYR A 80 -0.18 -15.87 1.55
CA TYR A 80 0.67 -17.02 1.81
C TYR A 80 1.66 -16.70 2.93
N VAL A 81 1.85 -17.66 3.85
CA VAL A 81 2.72 -17.48 5.01
C VAL A 81 3.51 -18.76 5.29
N ASN A 82 4.76 -18.59 5.71
CA ASN A 82 5.54 -19.63 6.36
C ASN A 82 5.73 -19.24 7.82
N PHE A 83 5.04 -19.92 8.72
CA PHE A 83 5.09 -19.60 10.16
C PHE A 83 6.43 -19.94 10.81
N LYS A 84 7.23 -20.80 10.21
CA LYS A 84 8.57 -21.15 10.74
C LYS A 84 9.59 -20.06 10.48
N THR A 85 9.57 -19.50 9.27
CA THR A 85 10.53 -18.48 8.85
C THR A 85 10.00 -17.06 9.00
N GLY A 86 8.68 -16.90 9.12
CA GLY A 86 8.04 -15.59 9.16
C GLY A 86 7.96 -14.89 7.81
N THR A 87 8.23 -15.58 6.72
CA THR A 87 8.08 -15.01 5.38
C THR A 87 6.62 -15.04 4.93
N TYR A 88 6.25 -14.08 4.12
CA TYR A 88 4.90 -13.99 3.60
C TYR A 88 4.89 -13.40 2.19
N THR A 89 3.82 -13.71 1.46
CA THR A 89 3.58 -13.19 0.12
C THR A 89 2.08 -12.95 -0.05
N VAL A 90 1.73 -11.76 -0.50
CA VAL A 90 0.33 -11.41 -0.82
C VAL A 90 0.20 -11.28 -2.33
N LEU A 91 -0.69 -12.08 -2.92
CA LEU A 91 -0.94 -12.07 -4.34
C LEU A 91 -2.28 -11.43 -4.66
N GLU A 92 -2.30 -10.70 -5.75
CA GLU A 92 -3.51 -10.18 -6.38
C GLU A 92 -3.66 -10.83 -7.74
N HIS A 93 -4.85 -11.40 -8.00
CA HIS A 93 -5.13 -12.03 -9.28
C HIS A 93 -5.89 -11.07 -10.18
N HIS A 94 -5.38 -10.88 -11.38
CA HIS A 94 -6.03 -10.08 -12.43
C HIS A 94 -6.60 -11.01 -13.51
N PRO A 95 -7.89 -11.39 -13.38
CA PRO A 95 -8.49 -12.37 -14.30
C PRO A 95 -8.49 -11.93 -15.77
N SER A 96 -8.64 -10.63 -16.01
CA SER A 96 -8.66 -10.06 -17.36
C SER A 96 -7.36 -10.29 -18.13
N TYR A 97 -6.25 -10.44 -17.44
CA TYR A 97 -4.93 -10.63 -18.04
C TYR A 97 -4.33 -11.98 -17.69
N SER A 98 -5.05 -12.82 -16.95
CA SER A 98 -4.55 -14.10 -16.43
C SER A 98 -3.21 -13.97 -15.71
N THR A 99 -3.05 -12.87 -14.98
CA THR A 99 -1.79 -12.48 -14.35
C THR A 99 -1.94 -12.43 -12.83
N TYR A 100 -0.89 -12.85 -12.14
CA TYR A 100 -0.77 -12.72 -10.69
C TYR A 100 0.25 -11.67 -10.35
N CYS A 101 -0.10 -10.77 -9.46
CA CYS A 101 0.78 -9.70 -9.00
C CYS A 101 1.12 -9.88 -7.53
N VAL A 102 2.41 -9.80 -7.21
CA VAL A 102 2.87 -9.75 -5.83
C VAL A 102 2.71 -8.32 -5.34
N ILE A 103 1.73 -8.08 -4.48
CA ILE A 103 1.45 -6.74 -3.97
C ILE A 103 2.17 -6.45 -2.66
N ALA A 104 2.55 -7.49 -1.92
CA ALA A 104 3.34 -7.36 -0.72
C ALA A 104 4.09 -8.67 -0.45
N TYR A 105 5.29 -8.57 0.06
CA TYR A 105 6.06 -9.71 0.53
C TYR A 105 7.05 -9.20 1.59
N GLY A 106 7.49 -10.09 2.45
CA GLY A 106 8.42 -9.69 3.47
C GLY A 106 8.78 -10.81 4.43
N VAL A 107 9.35 -10.40 5.55
CA VAL A 107 9.84 -11.29 6.60
C VAL A 107 9.33 -10.79 7.95
N ASN A 108 9.58 -11.57 8.99
CA ASN A 108 9.21 -11.23 10.38
C ASN A 108 7.71 -11.01 10.58
N LEU A 109 6.90 -11.77 9.86
CA LEU A 109 5.45 -11.73 10.08
C LEU A 109 5.14 -12.30 11.46
N GLN A 110 4.40 -11.55 12.26
CA GLN A 110 3.99 -11.95 13.59
C GLN A 110 2.47 -11.94 13.69
N SER A 111 1.94 -12.93 14.41
CA SER A 111 0.51 -13.03 14.66
C SER A 111 0.19 -12.48 16.05
N PHE A 112 -0.71 -11.53 16.11
CA PHE A 112 -1.22 -10.98 17.37
C PHE A 112 -2.67 -11.40 17.57
N VAL A 113 -2.85 -12.66 17.92
CA VAL A 113 -4.20 -13.19 18.14
C VAL A 113 -4.71 -12.72 19.49
N GLY A 114 -5.81 -11.98 19.49
CA GLY A 114 -6.53 -11.58 20.70
C GLY A 114 -6.06 -10.31 21.37
N GLY A 115 -5.22 -9.49 20.73
CA GLY A 115 -4.82 -8.22 21.32
C GLY A 115 -4.31 -7.21 20.30
N LEU A 116 -4.96 -6.09 20.27
CA LEU A 116 -4.39 -4.88 19.69
C LEU A 116 -3.45 -4.28 20.73
N GLN A 117 -2.18 -4.30 20.42
CA GLN A 117 -1.19 -3.61 21.24
C GLN A 117 -0.89 -2.24 20.65
#